data_49a47ffbb0679025a905511c8b6153bd
#
_entry.id   49a47ffbb0679025a905511c8b6153bd
#
_cell.length_a   1.000
_cell.length_b   1.000
_cell.length_c   1.000
_cell.angle_alpha   90.00
_cell.angle_beta   90.00
_cell.angle_gamma   90.00
#
_symmetry.space_group_name_H-M   'P 1'
#
loop_
_entity.id
_entity.type
_entity.pdbx_description
1 polymer ?
#
loop_
_entity_poly.entity_id
_entity_poly.type
_entity_poly.pdbx_seq_one_letter_code
_entity_poly.pdbx_strand_id
1 'polypeptide(L)'
;MTSPRIAIVGIGNVGWNLGFRLHEAGYNVALLISESHNASDDLAKELGAEVKDHPSQVDDQIDLAILCVPDDVIQRTAESISPTVAVVHTSGSTPMLNDRQKSGVLYPFQTFSKHVRPDWKGIPVLVESNHAELEELLLKIGRDLSGNVEVKSSDQRKIVHMSGVFGANFVNHILYLAERVLAKGDTSFEVLEPLLHETLRKAIEYGPEASQTGPARRGDESMISKHLEQLKDDPSTQEIYRLLSESIQKTYRP
;
A
#
# COMPACT_ATOMS: atom_id res chain seq x y z
N MET A 1 -3.03 18.36 25.40
CA MET A 1 -3.79 18.69 24.16
C MET A 1 -4.91 17.66 24.05
N THR A 2 -6.13 18.08 23.75
CA THR A 2 -7.24 17.16 23.45
C THR A 2 -6.90 16.34 22.21
N SER A 3 -7.25 15.06 22.17
CA SER A 3 -7.06 14.21 20.98
C SER A 3 -7.84 14.82 19.81
N PRO A 4 -7.25 14.91 18.59
CA PRO A 4 -7.94 15.48 17.45
C PRO A 4 -9.17 14.64 17.08
N ARG A 5 -10.23 15.30 16.65
CA ARG A 5 -11.40 14.66 16.05
C ARG A 5 -11.07 14.37 14.57
N ILE A 6 -11.08 13.11 14.21
CA ILE A 6 -10.65 12.64 12.88
C ILE A 6 -11.85 12.22 12.06
N ALA A 7 -11.87 12.63 10.78
CA ALA A 7 -12.73 12.06 9.76
C ALA A 7 -11.90 11.17 8.82
N ILE A 8 -12.43 10.00 8.45
CA ILE A 8 -11.89 9.16 7.38
C ILE A 8 -12.81 9.24 6.18
N VAL A 9 -12.27 9.67 5.05
CA VAL A 9 -12.99 9.80 3.78
C VAL A 9 -12.57 8.70 2.84
N GLY A 10 -13.50 7.80 2.53
CA GLY A 10 -13.24 6.59 1.76
C GLY A 10 -12.91 5.37 2.62
N ILE A 11 -13.87 4.43 2.71
CA ILE A 11 -13.76 3.20 3.53
C ILE A 11 -13.40 2.01 2.62
N GLY A 12 -12.32 2.18 1.85
CA GLY A 12 -11.65 1.14 1.08
C GLY A 12 -10.72 0.29 1.97
N ASN A 13 -9.80 -0.44 1.34
CA ASN A 13 -8.82 -1.27 2.07
C ASN A 13 -7.98 -0.47 3.07
N VAL A 14 -7.49 0.71 2.65
CA VAL A 14 -6.68 1.59 3.52
C VAL A 14 -7.52 2.21 4.62
N GLY A 15 -8.65 2.86 4.27
CA GLY A 15 -9.49 3.57 5.23
C GLY A 15 -10.06 2.64 6.30
N TRP A 16 -10.45 1.43 5.93
CA TRP A 16 -10.94 0.43 6.88
C TRP A 16 -9.86 0.03 7.91
N ASN A 17 -8.66 -0.34 7.42
CA ASN A 17 -7.54 -0.74 8.29
C ASN A 17 -7.03 0.41 9.15
N LEU A 18 -6.92 1.61 8.56
CA LEU A 18 -6.46 2.79 9.26
C LEU A 18 -7.45 3.24 10.35
N GLY A 19 -8.76 3.14 10.08
CA GLY A 19 -9.80 3.47 11.05
C GLY A 19 -9.69 2.62 12.32
N PHE A 20 -9.60 1.30 12.16
CA PHE A 20 -9.39 0.41 13.30
C PHE A 20 -8.10 0.74 14.04
N ARG A 21 -7.01 0.94 13.32
CA ARG A 21 -5.71 1.16 13.96
C ARG A 21 -5.64 2.50 14.70
N LEU A 22 -6.24 3.55 14.16
CA LEU A 22 -6.36 4.84 14.85
C LEU A 22 -7.15 4.70 16.16
N HIS A 23 -8.27 3.97 16.11
CA HIS A 23 -9.09 3.71 17.30
C HIS A 23 -8.33 2.92 18.37
N GLU A 24 -7.65 1.83 17.99
CA GLU A 24 -6.78 1.04 18.89
C GLU A 24 -5.66 1.89 19.51
N ALA A 25 -5.15 2.87 18.79
CA ALA A 25 -4.16 3.83 19.27
C ALA A 25 -4.75 4.98 20.12
N GLY A 26 -6.07 4.96 20.38
CA GLY A 26 -6.76 5.92 21.26
C GLY A 26 -7.13 7.24 20.58
N TYR A 27 -7.14 7.30 19.25
CA TYR A 27 -7.62 8.46 18.50
C TYR A 27 -9.14 8.48 18.35
N ASN A 28 -9.73 9.67 18.38
CA ASN A 28 -11.15 9.85 18.17
C ASN A 28 -11.48 9.92 16.67
N VAL A 29 -11.81 8.80 16.06
CA VAL A 29 -12.37 8.75 14.71
C VAL A 29 -13.87 9.03 14.82
N ALA A 30 -14.25 10.29 14.66
CA ALA A 30 -15.61 10.77 14.91
C ALA A 30 -16.54 10.63 13.69
N LEU A 31 -15.98 10.60 12.47
CA LEU A 31 -16.75 10.65 11.23
C LEU A 31 -16.14 9.73 10.17
N LEU A 32 -17.00 8.97 9.51
CA LEU A 32 -16.66 8.18 8.32
C LEU A 32 -17.46 8.73 7.13
N ILE A 33 -16.79 8.97 6.01
CA ILE A 33 -17.45 9.32 4.74
C ILE A 33 -17.37 8.12 3.80
N SER A 34 -18.52 7.60 3.39
CA SER A 34 -18.62 6.45 2.50
C SER A 34 -19.90 6.50 1.67
N GLU A 35 -19.77 6.41 0.37
CA GLU A 35 -20.92 6.29 -0.56
C GLU A 35 -21.64 4.93 -0.40
N SER A 36 -20.98 3.92 0.16
CA SER A 36 -21.53 2.59 0.40
C SER A 36 -21.76 2.37 1.89
N HIS A 37 -23.01 2.47 2.34
CA HIS A 37 -23.39 2.31 3.73
C HIS A 37 -23.00 0.92 4.30
N ASN A 38 -23.22 -0.16 3.55
CA ASN A 38 -22.95 -1.53 4.03
C ASN A 38 -21.48 -1.81 4.37
N ALA A 39 -20.55 -1.09 3.77
CA ALA A 39 -19.11 -1.31 3.99
C ALA A 39 -18.55 -0.53 5.21
N SER A 40 -19.29 0.46 5.70
CA SER A 40 -18.89 1.33 6.81
C SER A 40 -19.56 1.01 8.13
N ASP A 41 -20.70 0.28 8.11
CA ASP A 41 -21.53 0.06 9.30
C ASP A 41 -20.80 -0.70 10.41
N ASP A 42 -20.08 -1.77 10.07
CA ASP A 42 -19.32 -2.54 11.06
C ASP A 42 -18.18 -1.72 11.67
N LEU A 43 -17.48 -0.96 10.82
CA LEU A 43 -16.41 -0.05 11.26
C LEU A 43 -16.98 1.06 12.14
N ALA A 44 -18.04 1.73 11.70
CA ALA A 44 -18.69 2.82 12.42
C ALA A 44 -19.18 2.39 13.81
N LYS A 45 -19.77 1.19 13.89
CA LYS A 45 -20.24 0.61 15.16
C LYS A 45 -19.09 0.38 16.13
N GLU A 46 -17.97 -0.14 15.66
CA GLU A 46 -16.80 -0.41 16.52
C GLU A 46 -16.13 0.89 16.99
N LEU A 47 -16.04 1.89 16.10
CA LEU A 47 -15.43 3.18 16.41
C LEU A 47 -16.36 4.12 17.18
N GLY A 48 -17.66 3.90 17.20
CA GLY A 48 -18.65 4.86 17.67
C GLY A 48 -18.72 6.10 16.78
N ALA A 49 -18.39 5.96 15.49
CA ALA A 49 -18.29 7.04 14.54
C ALA A 49 -19.63 7.29 13.81
N GLU A 50 -19.91 8.56 13.50
CA GLU A 50 -21.02 8.92 12.60
C GLU A 50 -20.64 8.54 11.15
N VAL A 51 -21.63 8.13 10.34
CA VAL A 51 -21.45 7.83 8.91
C VAL A 51 -22.21 8.89 8.10
N LYS A 52 -21.54 9.47 7.12
CA LYS A 52 -22.13 10.37 6.12
C LYS A 52 -21.70 9.93 4.71
N ASP A 53 -22.37 10.44 3.71
CA ASP A 53 -22.21 9.99 2.31
C ASP A 53 -21.38 10.94 1.44
N HIS A 54 -21.19 12.19 1.86
CA HIS A 54 -20.51 13.18 1.03
C HIS A 54 -19.41 13.95 1.78
N PRO A 55 -18.22 14.20 1.17
CA PRO A 55 -17.09 14.90 1.80
C PRO A 55 -17.42 16.32 2.28
N SER A 56 -18.38 17.03 1.65
CA SER A 56 -18.83 18.37 2.09
C SER A 56 -19.48 18.38 3.48
N GLN A 57 -19.76 17.22 4.03
CA GLN A 57 -20.31 17.07 5.38
C GLN A 57 -19.22 17.00 6.46
N VAL A 58 -17.94 17.08 6.06
CA VAL A 58 -16.80 17.27 6.97
C VAL A 58 -16.72 18.77 7.30
N ASP A 59 -17.21 19.13 8.45
CA ASP A 59 -17.31 20.51 8.92
C ASP A 59 -16.22 20.87 9.95
N ASP A 60 -16.30 22.07 10.50
CA ASP A 60 -15.33 22.66 11.44
C ASP A 60 -15.27 21.95 12.81
N GLN A 61 -16.11 20.95 13.05
CA GLN A 61 -16.01 20.10 14.24
C GLN A 61 -14.94 19.01 14.09
N ILE A 62 -14.40 18.84 12.88
CA ILE A 62 -13.33 17.91 12.57
C ILE A 62 -11.99 18.66 12.49
N ASP A 63 -10.99 18.18 13.20
CA ASP A 63 -9.64 18.76 13.19
C ASP A 63 -8.80 18.27 12.02
N LEU A 64 -8.98 16.99 11.65
CA LEU A 64 -8.19 16.31 10.61
C LEU A 64 -9.06 15.39 9.76
N ALA A 65 -9.09 15.60 8.46
CA ALA A 65 -9.68 14.69 7.49
C ALA A 65 -8.59 13.88 6.78
N ILE A 66 -8.70 12.55 6.82
CA ILE A 66 -7.77 11.61 6.16
C ILE A 66 -8.46 11.02 4.93
N LEU A 67 -7.95 11.36 3.74
CA LEU A 67 -8.49 10.90 2.47
C LEU A 67 -7.88 9.54 2.09
N CYS A 68 -8.72 8.51 2.11
CA CYS A 68 -8.40 7.14 1.70
C CYS A 68 -9.16 6.78 0.42
N VAL A 69 -9.17 7.70 -0.54
CA VAL A 69 -9.86 7.61 -1.83
C VAL A 69 -8.87 7.34 -2.98
N PRO A 70 -9.32 6.91 -4.16
CA PRO A 70 -8.47 6.78 -5.34
C PRO A 70 -7.74 8.09 -5.70
N ASP A 71 -6.54 7.97 -6.26
CA ASP A 71 -5.64 9.10 -6.51
C ASP A 71 -6.24 10.20 -7.39
N ASP A 72 -7.02 9.81 -8.40
CA ASP A 72 -7.67 10.72 -9.36
C ASP A 72 -8.79 11.57 -8.76
N VAL A 73 -9.25 11.24 -7.55
CA VAL A 73 -10.32 11.99 -6.88
C VAL A 73 -9.86 12.77 -5.65
N ILE A 74 -8.60 12.62 -5.22
CA ILE A 74 -8.06 13.27 -4.01
C ILE A 74 -8.29 14.77 -4.04
N GLN A 75 -7.92 15.46 -5.13
CA GLN A 75 -8.03 16.91 -5.26
C GLN A 75 -9.47 17.38 -5.10
N ARG A 76 -10.39 16.84 -5.90
CA ARG A 76 -11.81 17.24 -5.85
C ARG A 76 -12.47 16.89 -4.51
N THR A 77 -12.05 15.82 -3.86
CA THR A 77 -12.53 15.44 -2.53
C THR A 77 -12.08 16.47 -1.50
N ALA A 78 -10.81 16.86 -1.54
CA ALA A 78 -10.27 17.90 -0.66
C ALA A 78 -10.99 19.25 -0.84
N GLU A 79 -11.27 19.65 -2.07
CA GLU A 79 -11.99 20.90 -2.39
C GLU A 79 -13.42 20.94 -1.80
N SER A 80 -14.04 19.78 -1.59
CA SER A 80 -15.38 19.66 -1.02
C SER A 80 -15.41 19.82 0.52
N ILE A 81 -14.24 19.70 1.19
CA ILE A 81 -14.12 19.78 2.64
C ILE A 81 -13.90 21.22 3.08
N SER A 82 -14.47 21.63 4.24
CA SER A 82 -14.25 22.95 4.82
C SER A 82 -12.78 23.38 4.77
N PRO A 83 -12.44 24.61 4.34
CA PRO A 83 -11.06 25.08 4.22
C PRO A 83 -10.33 25.19 5.57
N THR A 84 -11.03 25.21 6.68
CA THR A 84 -10.48 25.29 8.05
C THR A 84 -9.97 23.93 8.54
N VAL A 85 -10.49 22.84 7.99
CA VAL A 85 -10.10 21.47 8.36
C VAL A 85 -8.74 21.13 7.74
N ALA A 86 -7.82 20.58 8.53
CA ALA A 86 -6.58 20.02 7.99
C ALA A 86 -6.89 18.77 7.16
N VAL A 87 -6.33 18.67 5.95
CA VAL A 87 -6.57 17.56 5.04
C VAL A 87 -5.27 16.84 4.71
N VAL A 88 -5.25 15.53 4.90
CA VAL A 88 -4.15 14.67 4.49
C VAL A 88 -4.67 13.53 3.62
N HIS A 89 -3.85 13.01 2.71
CA HIS A 89 -4.20 11.83 1.93
C HIS A 89 -3.24 10.68 2.21
N THR A 90 -3.64 9.46 1.81
CA THR A 90 -2.87 8.23 2.03
C THR A 90 -2.25 7.69 0.74
N SER A 91 -2.14 8.51 -0.33
CA SER A 91 -1.55 8.07 -1.59
C SER A 91 -0.02 8.06 -1.54
N GLY A 92 0.57 7.00 -2.09
CA GLY A 92 2.02 6.91 -2.30
C GLY A 92 2.51 7.67 -3.54
N SER A 93 1.65 7.86 -4.56
CA SER A 93 1.99 8.41 -5.87
C SER A 93 1.57 9.88 -6.05
N THR A 94 0.49 10.33 -5.40
CA THR A 94 -0.03 11.69 -5.53
C THR A 94 0.83 12.67 -4.74
N PRO A 95 1.22 13.83 -5.32
CA PRO A 95 1.88 14.89 -4.59
C PRO A 95 1.00 15.43 -3.45
N MET A 96 1.64 16.00 -2.42
CA MET A 96 0.91 16.75 -1.40
C MET A 96 0.12 17.90 -2.03
N LEU A 97 -1.09 18.15 -1.51
CA LEU A 97 -1.94 19.26 -1.95
C LEU A 97 -1.31 20.60 -1.52
N ASN A 98 -1.04 21.50 -2.48
CA ASN A 98 -0.38 22.78 -2.20
C ASN A 98 -1.33 23.97 -2.13
N ASP A 99 -2.60 23.78 -2.44
CA ASP A 99 -3.63 24.82 -2.51
C ASP A 99 -4.44 24.96 -1.22
N ARG A 100 -4.10 24.21 -0.18
CA ARG A 100 -4.71 24.30 1.16
C ARG A 100 -3.75 24.85 2.20
N GLN A 101 -4.28 25.60 3.17
CA GLN A 101 -3.48 26.17 4.26
C GLN A 101 -2.83 25.09 5.13
N LYS A 102 -3.56 24.02 5.45
CA LYS A 102 -3.07 22.87 6.21
C LYS A 102 -3.33 21.60 5.42
N SER A 103 -2.30 21.10 4.78
CA SER A 103 -2.35 19.85 4.06
C SER A 103 -1.13 18.97 4.31
N GLY A 104 -1.28 17.67 4.05
CA GLY A 104 -0.19 16.74 4.22
C GLY A 104 -0.48 15.37 3.64
N VAL A 105 0.39 14.45 3.97
CA VAL A 105 0.29 13.03 3.61
C VAL A 105 0.57 12.18 4.85
N LEU A 106 -0.24 11.15 5.02
CA LEU A 106 -0.04 10.08 5.99
C LEU A 106 -0.10 8.75 5.23
N TYR A 107 1.02 8.27 4.74
CA TYR A 107 1.10 7.11 3.87
C TYR A 107 1.68 5.88 4.59
N PRO A 108 0.87 4.95 5.07
CA PRO A 108 1.36 3.66 5.56
C PRO A 108 1.77 2.78 4.36
N PHE A 109 3.05 2.42 4.31
CA PHE A 109 3.62 1.63 3.22
C PHE A 109 3.40 0.14 3.45
N GLN A 110 2.23 -0.35 3.07
CA GLN A 110 1.82 -1.74 3.23
C GLN A 110 0.74 -2.11 2.20
N THR A 111 0.59 -3.41 1.95
CA THR A 111 -0.57 -3.96 1.22
C THR A 111 -1.72 -4.19 2.20
N PHE A 112 -2.84 -3.52 1.98
CA PHE A 112 -4.02 -3.66 2.82
C PHE A 112 -5.14 -4.43 2.12
N SER A 113 -5.85 -5.25 2.87
CA SER A 113 -7.08 -5.91 2.43
C SER A 113 -8.15 -5.71 3.49
N LYS A 114 -9.40 -5.49 3.07
CA LYS A 114 -10.53 -5.46 4.00
C LYS A 114 -10.64 -6.79 4.73
N HIS A 115 -11.04 -6.71 6.00
CA HIS A 115 -11.25 -7.87 6.89
C HIS A 115 -9.98 -8.67 7.24
N VAL A 116 -8.79 -8.20 6.81
CA VAL A 116 -7.50 -8.73 7.24
C VAL A 116 -6.76 -7.63 8.00
N ARG A 117 -6.65 -7.77 9.31
CA ARG A 117 -5.92 -6.82 10.16
C ARG A 117 -4.42 -7.15 10.12
N PRO A 118 -3.57 -6.31 9.54
CA PRO A 118 -2.15 -6.53 9.56
C PRO A 118 -1.57 -6.25 10.95
N ASP A 119 -0.42 -6.85 11.25
CA ASP A 119 0.42 -6.34 12.33
C ASP A 119 1.02 -4.99 11.89
N TRP A 120 0.65 -3.92 12.58
CA TRP A 120 1.12 -2.58 12.27
C TRP A 120 2.54 -2.32 12.74
N LYS A 121 3.08 -3.17 13.62
CA LYS A 121 4.41 -2.98 14.18
C LYS A 121 5.48 -2.97 13.07
N GLY A 122 6.18 -1.83 12.97
CA GLY A 122 7.26 -1.66 12.00
C GLY A 122 6.83 -1.31 10.59
N ILE A 123 5.51 -1.21 10.29
CA ILE A 123 5.06 -0.70 8.98
C ILE A 123 5.60 0.73 8.79
N PRO A 124 6.36 1.04 7.74
CA PRO A 124 6.80 2.40 7.49
C PRO A 124 5.58 3.32 7.26
N VAL A 125 5.50 4.41 8.02
CA VAL A 125 4.52 5.47 7.81
C VAL A 125 5.26 6.70 7.33
N LEU A 126 5.04 7.08 6.06
CA LEU A 126 5.68 8.23 5.45
C LEU A 126 4.78 9.45 5.60
N VAL A 127 5.34 10.55 6.12
CA VAL A 127 4.60 11.78 6.34
C VAL A 127 5.21 12.95 5.58
N GLU A 128 4.34 13.88 5.17
CA GLU A 128 4.71 15.15 4.55
C GLU A 128 3.66 16.18 4.96
N SER A 129 4.06 17.43 5.21
CA SER A 129 3.12 18.51 5.49
C SER A 129 3.68 19.87 5.08
N ASN A 130 2.77 20.77 4.70
CA ASN A 130 3.09 22.19 4.47
C ASN A 130 2.95 23.05 5.75
N HIS A 131 2.62 22.44 6.90
CA HIS A 131 2.36 23.17 8.15
C HIS A 131 3.03 22.44 9.33
N ALA A 132 3.84 23.15 10.11
CA ALA A 132 4.67 22.57 11.17
C ALA A 132 3.87 21.79 12.25
N GLU A 133 2.78 22.40 12.76
CA GLU A 133 1.95 21.74 13.78
C GLU A 133 1.25 20.49 13.23
N LEU A 134 0.87 20.50 11.95
CA LEU A 134 0.31 19.31 11.30
C LEU A 134 1.36 18.22 11.12
N GLU A 135 2.60 18.58 10.75
CA GLU A 135 3.70 17.62 10.64
C GLU A 135 3.97 16.93 11.99
N GLU A 136 4.04 17.70 13.07
CA GLU A 136 4.21 17.16 14.42
C GLU A 136 3.08 16.20 14.80
N LEU A 137 1.83 16.53 14.46
CA LEU A 137 0.67 15.66 14.67
C LEU A 137 0.77 14.37 13.85
N LEU A 138 1.13 14.46 12.57
CA LEU A 138 1.28 13.29 11.69
C LEU A 138 2.42 12.39 12.14
N LEU A 139 3.54 12.96 12.58
CA LEU A 139 4.65 12.21 13.18
C LEU A 139 4.23 11.48 14.47
N LYS A 140 3.42 12.15 15.31
CA LYS A 140 2.87 11.50 16.50
C LYS A 140 1.95 10.35 16.12
N ILE A 141 0.99 10.58 15.21
CA ILE A 141 0.10 9.54 14.72
C ILE A 141 0.90 8.36 14.15
N GLY A 142 1.87 8.60 13.27
CA GLY A 142 2.70 7.54 12.69
C GLY A 142 3.43 6.70 13.73
N ARG A 143 4.00 7.33 14.77
CA ARG A 143 4.62 6.62 15.89
C ARG A 143 3.64 5.75 16.67
N ASP A 144 2.46 6.26 16.94
CA ASP A 144 1.42 5.54 17.71
C ASP A 144 0.82 4.39 16.89
N LEU A 145 0.79 4.50 15.53
CA LEU A 145 0.29 3.45 14.65
C LEU A 145 1.27 2.28 14.53
N SER A 146 2.56 2.54 14.29
CA SER A 146 3.51 1.51 13.87
C SER A 146 4.86 1.52 14.61
N GLY A 147 5.23 2.63 15.22
CA GLY A 147 6.57 2.84 15.79
C GLY A 147 7.65 3.20 14.74
N ASN A 148 7.33 3.12 13.43
CA ASN A 148 8.25 3.42 12.33
C ASN A 148 7.67 4.55 11.47
N VAL A 149 8.17 5.79 11.63
CA VAL A 149 7.66 6.95 10.89
C VAL A 149 8.82 7.79 10.39
N GLU A 150 8.69 8.27 9.13
CA GLU A 150 9.70 9.10 8.48
C GLU A 150 9.05 10.26 7.72
N VAL A 151 9.71 11.43 7.74
CA VAL A 151 9.37 12.53 6.83
C VAL A 151 9.95 12.24 5.45
N LYS A 152 9.12 12.24 4.43
CA LYS A 152 9.53 12.02 3.03
C LYS A 152 8.80 13.02 2.13
N SER A 153 9.53 13.68 1.25
CA SER A 153 8.91 14.51 0.21
C SER A 153 8.08 13.68 -0.76
N SER A 154 7.19 14.35 -1.49
CA SER A 154 6.38 13.72 -2.55
C SER A 154 7.22 12.91 -3.54
N ASP A 155 8.39 13.41 -3.95
CA ASP A 155 9.26 12.68 -4.90
C ASP A 155 9.91 11.45 -4.26
N GLN A 156 10.38 11.55 -3.03
CA GLN A 156 10.91 10.39 -2.30
C GLN A 156 9.82 9.33 -2.09
N ARG A 157 8.60 9.75 -1.72
CA ARG A 157 7.46 8.85 -1.50
C ARG A 157 7.07 8.11 -2.77
N LYS A 158 7.06 8.78 -3.94
CA LYS A 158 6.81 8.15 -5.25
C LYS A 158 7.79 7.02 -5.55
N ILE A 159 9.09 7.23 -5.24
CA ILE A 159 10.12 6.20 -5.43
C ILE A 159 9.85 5.00 -4.52
N VAL A 160 9.54 5.25 -3.24
CA VAL A 160 9.19 4.18 -2.28
C VAL A 160 7.94 3.43 -2.75
N HIS A 161 6.90 4.15 -3.17
CA HIS A 161 5.67 3.53 -3.70
C HIS A 161 5.96 2.65 -4.92
N MET A 162 6.69 3.16 -5.90
CA MET A 162 7.07 2.40 -7.11
C MET A 162 7.87 1.14 -6.75
N SER A 163 8.80 1.22 -5.79
CA SER A 163 9.53 0.04 -5.31
C SER A 163 8.60 -1.01 -4.69
N GLY A 164 7.55 -0.57 -3.99
CA GLY A 164 6.51 -1.44 -3.44
C GLY A 164 5.70 -2.17 -4.51
N VAL A 165 5.44 -1.51 -5.66
CA VAL A 165 4.80 -2.18 -6.80
C VAL A 165 5.65 -3.35 -7.28
N PHE A 166 6.98 -3.17 -7.41
CA PHE A 166 7.88 -4.27 -7.75
C PHE A 166 7.95 -5.34 -6.65
N GLY A 167 8.14 -4.92 -5.40
CA GLY A 167 8.38 -5.82 -4.26
C GLY A 167 7.14 -6.55 -3.73
N ALA A 168 5.94 -6.09 -4.04
CA ALA A 168 4.70 -6.67 -3.55
C ALA A 168 3.70 -7.00 -4.67
N ASN A 169 3.25 -6.01 -5.45
CA ASN A 169 2.18 -6.23 -6.43
C ASN A 169 2.62 -7.19 -7.55
N PHE A 170 3.81 -6.96 -8.13
CA PHE A 170 4.35 -7.84 -9.17
C PHE A 170 4.74 -9.21 -8.61
N VAL A 171 5.30 -9.26 -7.40
CA VAL A 171 5.59 -10.54 -6.73
C VAL A 171 4.30 -11.36 -6.59
N ASN A 172 3.21 -10.78 -6.07
CA ASN A 172 1.94 -11.49 -5.96
C ASN A 172 1.43 -11.99 -7.32
N HIS A 173 1.56 -11.19 -8.38
CA HIS A 173 1.17 -11.61 -9.72
C HIS A 173 2.04 -12.77 -10.24
N ILE A 174 3.35 -12.74 -9.99
CA ILE A 174 4.26 -13.85 -10.34
C ILE A 174 3.88 -15.14 -9.58
N LEU A 175 3.47 -15.04 -8.32
CA LEU A 175 2.97 -16.19 -7.56
C LEU A 175 1.69 -16.76 -8.16
N TYR A 176 0.76 -15.90 -8.60
CA TYR A 176 -0.44 -16.34 -9.35
C TYR A 176 -0.08 -17.09 -10.64
N LEU A 177 0.90 -16.59 -11.41
CA LEU A 177 1.38 -17.30 -12.62
C LEU A 177 2.03 -18.64 -12.28
N ALA A 178 2.77 -18.71 -11.18
CA ALA A 178 3.37 -19.96 -10.70
C ALA A 178 2.29 -20.99 -10.31
N GLU A 179 1.23 -20.58 -9.64
CA GLU A 179 0.05 -21.42 -9.34
C GLU A 179 -0.58 -21.99 -10.62
N ARG A 180 -0.77 -21.15 -11.64
CA ARG A 180 -1.29 -21.60 -12.94
C ARG A 180 -0.39 -22.62 -13.65
N VAL A 181 0.92 -22.48 -13.50
CA VAL A 181 1.88 -23.47 -14.03
C VAL A 181 1.79 -24.80 -13.28
N LEU A 182 1.68 -24.76 -11.95
CA LEU A 182 1.50 -25.96 -11.11
C LEU A 182 0.22 -26.72 -11.43
N ALA A 183 -0.88 -26.01 -11.72
CA ALA A 183 -2.15 -26.62 -12.10
C ALA A 183 -2.05 -27.50 -13.36
N LYS A 184 -1.10 -27.24 -14.27
CA LYS A 184 -0.86 -28.10 -15.44
C LYS A 184 -0.28 -29.48 -15.06
N GLY A 185 0.31 -29.61 -13.87
CA GLY A 185 0.90 -30.83 -13.32
C GLY A 185 0.11 -31.42 -12.16
N ASP A 186 -1.16 -31.00 -11.98
CA ASP A 186 -2.01 -31.44 -10.86
C ASP A 186 -1.33 -31.32 -9.48
N THR A 187 -0.62 -30.21 -9.28
CA THR A 187 0.15 -29.94 -8.07
C THR A 187 -0.37 -28.68 -7.39
N SER A 188 -0.55 -28.72 -6.07
CA SER A 188 -1.04 -27.60 -5.30
C SER A 188 0.03 -26.54 -5.02
N PHE A 189 -0.41 -25.31 -4.71
CA PHE A 189 0.46 -24.14 -4.50
C PHE A 189 1.38 -24.31 -3.27
N GLU A 190 0.94 -25.06 -2.26
CA GLU A 190 1.68 -25.27 -1.00
C GLU A 190 3.08 -25.87 -1.21
N VAL A 191 3.31 -26.57 -2.32
CA VAL A 191 4.64 -27.11 -2.65
C VAL A 191 5.69 -26.01 -2.79
N LEU A 192 5.29 -24.77 -3.11
CA LEU A 192 6.19 -23.63 -3.25
C LEU A 192 6.53 -22.96 -1.92
N GLU A 193 5.74 -23.17 -0.86
CA GLU A 193 5.88 -22.43 0.40
C GLU A 193 7.31 -22.44 0.96
N PRO A 194 8.01 -23.60 1.10
CA PRO A 194 9.38 -23.62 1.61
C PRO A 194 10.37 -22.86 0.71
N LEU A 195 10.17 -22.94 -0.61
CA LEU A 195 11.01 -22.25 -1.60
C LEU A 195 10.82 -20.74 -1.52
N LEU A 196 9.59 -20.27 -1.36
CA LEU A 196 9.26 -18.85 -1.25
C LEU A 196 9.85 -18.23 0.02
N HIS A 197 9.69 -18.91 1.16
CA HIS A 197 10.29 -18.48 2.42
C HIS A 197 11.81 -18.34 2.31
N GLU A 198 12.48 -19.34 1.75
CA GLU A 198 13.93 -19.32 1.59
C GLU A 198 14.40 -18.24 0.61
N THR A 199 13.65 -18.01 -0.48
CA THR A 199 13.94 -16.97 -1.46
C THR A 199 13.88 -15.58 -0.83
N LEU A 200 12.79 -15.30 -0.10
CA LEU A 200 12.62 -14.00 0.60
C LEU A 200 13.65 -13.83 1.72
N ARG A 201 13.89 -14.87 2.53
CA ARG A 201 14.90 -14.82 3.59
C ARG A 201 16.27 -14.46 3.04
N LYS A 202 16.73 -15.11 1.98
CA LYS A 202 18.02 -14.81 1.35
C LYS A 202 18.08 -13.41 0.76
N ALA A 203 17.03 -12.97 0.08
CA ALA A 203 16.99 -11.62 -0.48
C ALA A 203 17.06 -10.53 0.60
N ILE A 204 16.42 -10.74 1.76
CA ILE A 204 16.45 -9.81 2.89
C ILE A 204 17.82 -9.85 3.60
N GLU A 205 18.38 -11.04 3.82
CA GLU A 205 19.60 -11.23 4.63
C GLU A 205 20.88 -10.89 3.85
N TYR A 206 20.96 -11.30 2.57
CA TYR A 206 22.19 -11.17 1.75
C TYR A 206 22.06 -10.15 0.60
N GLY A 207 20.86 -9.60 0.40
CA GLY A 207 20.54 -8.70 -0.71
C GLY A 207 20.08 -9.45 -1.98
N PRO A 208 19.18 -8.82 -2.78
CA PRO A 208 18.60 -9.45 -3.97
C PRO A 208 19.64 -9.82 -5.03
N GLU A 209 20.65 -8.99 -5.23
CA GLU A 209 21.70 -9.21 -6.23
C GLU A 209 22.51 -10.49 -5.95
N ALA A 210 22.98 -10.66 -4.71
CA ALA A 210 23.76 -11.81 -4.30
C ALA A 210 22.93 -13.11 -4.27
N SER A 211 21.63 -12.99 -4.07
CA SER A 211 20.70 -14.12 -3.92
C SER A 211 20.12 -14.63 -5.23
N GLN A 212 20.35 -13.96 -6.36
CA GLN A 212 19.79 -14.37 -7.64
C GLN A 212 20.35 -15.70 -8.12
N THR A 213 19.47 -16.66 -8.44
CA THR A 213 19.77 -17.98 -8.95
C THR A 213 18.96 -18.30 -10.21
N GLY A 214 19.02 -19.52 -10.71
CA GLY A 214 18.19 -20.02 -11.79
C GLY A 214 18.88 -20.09 -13.16
N PRO A 215 18.18 -20.61 -14.20
CA PRO A 215 18.76 -20.83 -15.53
C PRO A 215 19.17 -19.52 -16.20
N ALA A 216 18.41 -18.46 -16.10
CA ALA A 216 18.73 -17.15 -16.67
C ALA A 216 20.04 -16.59 -16.08
N ARG A 217 20.24 -16.69 -14.75
CA ARG A 217 21.49 -16.25 -14.09
C ARG A 217 22.72 -17.00 -14.60
N ARG A 218 22.56 -18.31 -14.91
CA ARG A 218 23.65 -19.14 -15.45
C ARG A 218 23.80 -19.07 -16.96
N GLY A 219 22.81 -18.51 -17.67
CA GLY A 219 22.73 -18.46 -19.14
C GLY A 219 22.44 -19.81 -19.76
N ASP A 220 21.59 -20.61 -19.14
CA ASP A 220 21.15 -21.89 -19.63
C ASP A 220 20.04 -21.74 -20.69
N GLU A 221 20.46 -21.38 -21.93
CA GLU A 221 19.54 -21.15 -23.05
C GLU A 221 18.70 -22.37 -23.39
N SER A 222 19.28 -23.58 -23.22
CA SER A 222 18.57 -24.83 -23.47
C SER A 222 17.38 -24.99 -22.54
N MET A 223 17.56 -24.69 -21.24
CA MET A 223 16.48 -24.78 -20.26
C MET A 223 15.45 -23.68 -20.47
N ILE A 224 15.89 -22.44 -20.76
CA ILE A 224 14.98 -21.32 -21.07
C ILE A 224 14.08 -21.66 -22.25
N SER A 225 14.66 -22.19 -23.34
CA SER A 225 13.90 -22.60 -24.54
C SER A 225 12.88 -23.71 -24.24
N LYS A 226 13.22 -24.68 -23.40
CA LYS A 226 12.28 -25.73 -22.97
C LYS A 226 11.11 -25.16 -22.17
N HIS A 227 11.39 -24.23 -21.25
CA HIS A 227 10.33 -23.58 -20.47
C HIS A 227 9.41 -22.75 -21.36
N LEU A 228 9.96 -22.00 -22.33
CA LEU A 228 9.16 -21.24 -23.30
C LEU A 228 8.26 -22.17 -24.13
N GLU A 229 8.76 -23.31 -24.58
CA GLU A 229 7.93 -24.31 -25.31
C GLU A 229 6.81 -24.88 -24.42
N GLN A 230 7.07 -25.15 -23.14
CA GLN A 230 6.05 -25.61 -22.19
C GLN A 230 4.96 -24.54 -21.92
N LEU A 231 5.28 -23.27 -22.15
CA LEU A 231 4.37 -22.13 -21.96
C LEU A 231 3.66 -21.70 -23.26
N LYS A 232 3.87 -22.39 -24.38
CA LYS A 232 3.35 -21.98 -25.71
C LYS A 232 1.83 -21.77 -25.76
N ASP A 233 1.08 -22.52 -24.95
CA ASP A 233 -0.38 -22.43 -24.87
C ASP A 233 -0.87 -21.31 -23.93
N ASP A 234 0.04 -20.53 -23.34
CA ASP A 234 -0.21 -19.37 -22.50
C ASP A 234 0.74 -18.22 -22.90
N PRO A 235 0.46 -17.52 -24.01
CA PRO A 235 1.35 -16.50 -24.55
C PRO A 235 1.66 -15.36 -23.57
N SER A 236 0.73 -15.01 -22.70
CA SER A 236 0.92 -13.94 -21.71
C SER A 236 1.97 -14.36 -20.65
N THR A 237 1.85 -15.56 -20.10
CA THR A 237 2.83 -16.08 -19.13
C THR A 237 4.18 -16.32 -19.79
N GLN A 238 4.20 -16.81 -21.04
CA GLN A 238 5.41 -17.02 -21.82
C GLN A 238 6.19 -15.71 -22.02
N GLU A 239 5.49 -14.62 -22.36
CA GLU A 239 6.09 -13.31 -22.57
C GLU A 239 6.70 -12.75 -21.28
N ILE A 240 6.00 -12.85 -20.15
CA ILE A 240 6.54 -12.44 -18.84
C ILE A 240 7.78 -13.26 -18.48
N TYR A 241 7.74 -14.58 -18.69
CA TYR A 241 8.91 -15.45 -18.46
C TYR A 241 10.11 -15.00 -19.30
N ARG A 242 9.91 -14.70 -20.59
CA ARG A 242 10.94 -14.24 -21.51
C ARG A 242 11.55 -12.92 -21.05
N LEU A 243 10.71 -11.92 -20.77
CA LEU A 243 11.14 -10.57 -20.34
C LEU A 243 11.95 -10.62 -19.03
N LEU A 244 11.51 -11.40 -18.05
CA LEU A 244 12.24 -11.57 -16.79
C LEU A 244 13.56 -12.31 -16.99
N SER A 245 13.59 -13.35 -17.83
CA SER A 245 14.82 -14.07 -18.15
C SER A 245 15.86 -13.19 -18.83
N GLU A 246 15.44 -12.39 -19.82
CA GLU A 246 16.31 -11.41 -20.49
C GLU A 246 16.81 -10.32 -19.54
N SER A 247 15.95 -9.83 -18.66
CA SER A 247 16.34 -8.83 -17.66
C SER A 247 17.40 -9.38 -16.70
N ILE A 248 17.21 -10.60 -16.21
CA ILE A 248 18.20 -11.28 -15.35
C ILE A 248 19.53 -11.48 -16.10
N GLN A 249 19.50 -11.95 -17.35
CA GLN A 249 20.71 -12.14 -18.15
C GLN A 249 21.47 -10.83 -18.35
N LYS A 250 20.79 -9.75 -18.72
CA LYS A 250 21.40 -8.43 -18.91
C LYS A 250 22.04 -7.89 -17.62
N THR A 251 21.43 -8.14 -16.47
CA THR A 251 21.94 -7.67 -15.18
C THR A 251 23.17 -8.43 -14.71
N TYR A 252 23.18 -9.76 -14.90
CA TYR A 252 24.18 -10.62 -14.27
C TYR A 252 25.21 -11.22 -15.23
N ARG A 253 25.06 -10.97 -16.51
CA ARG A 253 25.96 -11.44 -17.59
C ARG A 253 26.11 -10.35 -18.66
N PRO A 254 26.65 -9.17 -18.29
CA PRO A 254 26.83 -8.05 -19.21
C PRO A 254 27.84 -8.37 -20.32
#